data_b9fc52b207151ab1660b40cf707c5c67
#
_entry.id   b9fc52b207151ab1660b40cf707c5c67
#
_cell.length_a   1.000
_cell.length_b   1.000
_cell.length_c   1.000
_cell.angle_alpha   90.00
_cell.angle_beta   90.00
_cell.angle_gamma   90.00
#
_symmetry.space_group_name_H-M   'P 1'
#
loop_
_entity.id
_entity.type
_entity.pdbx_description
1 polymer ?
#
loop_
_entity_poly.entity_id
_entity_poly.type
_entity_poly.pdbx_seq_one_letter_code
_entity_poly.pdbx_strand_id
1 'polypeptide(L)'
;MNRKIHNFCLCILILFSSQLYAADGKLISTPGVTQVEGSAGGGLVPWAQLAGYASRDEYAANVFCSQGKVDDFRLRSCGAQLNLFDRVELSLAQQWFQVDVLDTEIKQRIFGVKARLYGDLVYSQWPMLSLGMQYKDLQDTAVSKSLNADDTSGADWYLAASKLHLGAIAGYNWFWNITARYTDANELGLLGFGGPGENKSLQWEASTAIFFSREWAVGVEYRQKPDNLDLNEDDWADVFVAWNPNKSVSVTAAWLDLGSIAGSSDQDGLYISFTGYF
;
A
#
# COMPACT_ATOMS: atom_id res chain seq x y z
N MET A 1 21.26 -24.69 -7.54
CA MET A 1 19.81 -24.52 -7.79
C MET A 1 19.40 -23.06 -8.11
N ASN A 2 20.36 -22.16 -8.38
CA ASN A 2 20.12 -20.71 -8.55
C ASN A 2 20.03 -20.22 -10.02
N ARG A 3 20.17 -21.09 -11.02
CA ARG A 3 20.15 -20.67 -12.45
C ARG A 3 18.74 -20.60 -13.06
N LYS A 4 17.75 -21.28 -12.50
CA LYS A 4 16.38 -21.32 -13.07
C LYS A 4 15.53 -20.10 -12.71
N ILE A 5 15.82 -19.43 -11.60
CA ILE A 5 15.08 -18.23 -11.15
C ILE A 5 15.51 -16.99 -11.96
N HIS A 6 16.79 -16.89 -12.34
CA HIS A 6 17.28 -15.77 -13.17
C HIS A 6 16.67 -15.76 -14.58
N ASN A 7 16.44 -16.93 -15.17
CA ASN A 7 15.86 -17.02 -16.51
C ASN A 7 14.35 -16.74 -16.52
N PHE A 8 13.64 -16.98 -15.44
CA PHE A 8 12.20 -16.70 -15.35
C PHE A 8 11.91 -15.19 -15.24
N CYS A 9 12.72 -14.44 -14.47
CA CYS A 9 12.62 -12.97 -14.43
C CYS A 9 13.01 -12.31 -15.75
N LEU A 10 13.98 -12.85 -16.47
CA LEU A 10 14.44 -12.28 -17.74
C LEU A 10 13.42 -12.49 -18.88
N CYS A 11 12.68 -13.60 -18.89
CA CYS A 11 11.63 -13.84 -19.87
C CYS A 11 10.39 -12.97 -19.70
N ILE A 12 10.07 -12.52 -18.48
CA ILE A 12 8.95 -11.58 -18.23
C ILE A 12 9.28 -10.19 -18.74
N LEU A 13 10.55 -9.76 -18.69
CA LEU A 13 10.99 -8.47 -19.19
C LEU A 13 10.97 -8.35 -20.73
N ILE A 14 11.02 -9.45 -21.47
CA ILE A 14 11.11 -9.44 -22.95
C ILE A 14 9.72 -9.46 -23.62
N LEU A 15 8.66 -9.85 -22.91
CA LEU A 15 7.30 -9.93 -23.46
C LEU A 15 6.52 -8.61 -23.43
N PHE A 16 7.05 -7.54 -22.83
CA PHE A 16 6.38 -6.24 -22.71
C PHE A 16 6.98 -5.11 -23.56
N SER A 17 7.58 -5.43 -24.71
CA SER A 17 7.99 -4.42 -25.69
C SER A 17 6.87 -3.94 -26.63
N SER A 18 5.60 -4.27 -26.35
CA SER A 18 4.48 -3.54 -26.94
C SER A 18 4.47 -2.13 -26.32
N GLN A 19 4.45 -1.10 -27.12
CA GLN A 19 4.30 0.30 -26.68
C GLN A 19 2.97 0.43 -25.93
N LEU A 20 2.98 0.18 -24.63
CA LEU A 20 1.89 0.52 -23.75
C LEU A 20 2.02 2.04 -23.52
N TYR A 21 1.20 2.80 -24.21
CA TYR A 21 1.07 4.23 -23.96
C TYR A 21 0.46 4.38 -22.57
N ALA A 22 1.23 4.92 -21.62
CA ALA A 22 0.63 5.43 -20.39
C ALA A 22 -0.43 6.46 -20.80
N ALA A 23 -1.66 6.28 -20.32
CA ALA A 23 -2.79 7.13 -20.67
C ALA A 23 -2.46 8.62 -20.48
N ASP A 24 -2.78 9.46 -21.46
CA ASP A 24 -2.40 10.87 -21.48
C ASP A 24 -3.23 11.75 -20.52
N GLY A 25 -4.33 11.21 -19.98
CA GLY A 25 -5.35 11.99 -19.31
C GLY A 25 -5.04 12.50 -17.90
N LYS A 26 -4.09 11.92 -17.16
CA LYS A 26 -3.76 12.33 -15.80
C LYS A 26 -2.39 13.01 -15.70
N LEU A 27 -2.26 13.92 -14.74
CA LEU A 27 -0.97 14.55 -14.40
C LEU A 27 -0.03 13.53 -13.74
N ILE A 28 1.29 13.73 -13.90
CA ILE A 28 2.33 12.95 -13.19
C ILE A 28 2.04 13.00 -11.69
N SER A 29 2.31 11.90 -10.99
CA SER A 29 2.14 11.71 -9.55
C SER A 29 0.70 11.69 -9.03
N THR A 30 -0.33 11.89 -9.85
CA THR A 30 -1.73 11.88 -9.39
C THR A 30 -2.25 10.48 -8.98
N PRO A 31 -1.76 9.34 -9.49
CA PRO A 31 -2.15 8.02 -8.97
C PRO A 31 -1.64 7.72 -7.57
N GLY A 32 -0.70 8.53 -7.05
CA GLY A 32 0.07 8.15 -5.87
C GLY A 32 1.14 7.11 -6.22
N VAL A 33 1.50 6.30 -5.24
CA VAL A 33 2.38 5.15 -5.39
C VAL A 33 1.61 3.86 -5.08
N THR A 34 2.26 2.79 -4.64
CA THR A 34 1.58 1.55 -4.28
C THR A 34 1.77 1.26 -2.80
N GLN A 35 0.68 1.08 -2.10
CA GLN A 35 0.63 0.69 -0.71
C GLN A 35 1.11 -0.77 -0.54
N VAL A 36 1.77 -1.06 0.57
CA VAL A 36 2.40 -2.36 0.86
C VAL A 36 1.44 -3.56 0.75
N GLU A 37 0.12 -3.36 0.93
CA GLU A 37 -0.92 -4.37 0.77
C GLU A 37 -1.49 -4.43 -0.67
N GLY A 38 -0.92 -3.67 -1.61
CA GLY A 38 -1.19 -3.79 -3.05
C GLY A 38 -2.21 -2.83 -3.63
N SER A 39 -2.90 -1.98 -2.87
CA SER A 39 -3.78 -0.95 -3.43
C SER A 39 -2.99 0.31 -3.84
N ALA A 40 -3.53 1.15 -4.70
CA ALA A 40 -2.98 2.48 -4.94
C ALA A 40 -3.09 3.33 -3.67
N GLY A 41 -2.01 4.07 -3.34
CA GLY A 41 -1.96 4.85 -2.11
C GLY A 41 -0.59 5.46 -1.86
N GLY A 42 -0.25 5.63 -0.60
CA GLY A 42 1.10 5.85 -0.12
C GLY A 42 1.84 4.54 0.12
N GLY A 43 2.86 4.53 0.98
CA GLY A 43 3.55 3.30 1.36
C GLY A 43 2.74 2.46 2.35
N LEU A 44 2.20 3.10 3.38
CA LEU A 44 1.45 2.46 4.46
C LEU A 44 -0.07 2.57 4.29
N VAL A 45 -0.58 3.66 3.72
CA VAL A 45 -1.99 4.03 3.71
C VAL A 45 -2.60 3.91 2.31
N PRO A 46 -3.75 3.23 2.12
CA PRO A 46 -4.48 3.27 0.86
C PRO A 46 -5.14 4.63 0.68
N TRP A 47 -4.97 5.23 -0.50
CA TRP A 47 -5.60 6.50 -0.84
C TRP A 47 -6.86 6.29 -1.68
N ALA A 48 -7.65 7.36 -1.86
CA ALA A 48 -8.84 7.29 -2.70
C ALA A 48 -8.53 7.16 -4.19
N GLN A 49 -7.32 7.50 -4.64
CA GLN A 49 -6.89 7.35 -6.03
C GLN A 49 -6.89 5.89 -6.45
N LEU A 50 -7.17 5.67 -7.72
CA LEU A 50 -7.04 4.37 -8.37
C LEU A 50 -5.68 4.26 -9.08
N ALA A 51 -5.19 3.04 -9.21
CA ALA A 51 -3.91 2.71 -9.79
C ALA A 51 -3.73 3.26 -11.22
N GLY A 52 -2.53 3.75 -11.53
CA GLY A 52 -2.15 4.18 -12.86
C GLY A 52 -2.86 5.42 -13.39
N TYR A 53 -2.62 5.68 -14.66
CA TYR A 53 -2.97 6.93 -15.30
C TYR A 53 -4.25 6.86 -16.15
N ALA A 54 -5.01 5.75 -16.11
CA ALA A 54 -6.26 5.60 -16.88
C ALA A 54 -7.27 6.70 -16.56
N SER A 55 -7.87 7.23 -17.59
CA SER A 55 -9.04 8.12 -17.54
C SER A 55 -10.35 7.32 -17.76
N ARG A 56 -11.48 8.03 -17.94
CA ARG A 56 -12.82 7.45 -17.92
C ARG A 56 -13.04 6.26 -18.87
N ASP A 57 -12.40 6.26 -20.04
CA ASP A 57 -12.62 5.25 -21.09
C ASP A 57 -11.36 4.40 -21.35
N GLU A 58 -10.43 4.41 -20.40
CA GLU A 58 -9.13 3.77 -20.53
C GLU A 58 -8.91 2.71 -19.43
N TYR A 59 -7.89 1.88 -19.67
CA TYR A 59 -7.37 0.92 -18.71
C TYR A 59 -5.94 1.32 -18.34
N ALA A 60 -5.52 1.02 -17.13
CA ALA A 60 -4.12 1.09 -16.73
C ALA A 60 -3.76 -0.13 -15.91
N ALA A 61 -2.54 -0.61 -16.07
CA ALA A 61 -1.99 -1.68 -15.26
C ALA A 61 -0.70 -1.21 -14.59
N ASN A 62 -0.46 -1.68 -13.38
CA ASN A 62 0.78 -1.44 -12.65
C ASN A 62 1.36 -2.75 -12.17
N VAL A 63 2.67 -2.80 -12.06
CA VAL A 63 3.38 -3.82 -11.28
C VAL A 63 4.26 -3.12 -10.26
N PHE A 64 4.38 -3.70 -9.08
CA PHE A 64 5.18 -3.10 -8.02
C PHE A 64 5.95 -4.15 -7.24
N CYS A 65 7.06 -3.71 -6.66
CA CYS A 65 7.74 -4.42 -5.59
C CYS A 65 8.23 -3.41 -4.55
N SER A 66 7.98 -3.69 -3.28
CA SER A 66 8.41 -2.90 -2.14
C SER A 66 9.08 -3.75 -1.09
N GLN A 67 9.94 -3.13 -0.31
CA GLN A 67 10.59 -3.75 0.84
C GLN A 67 10.71 -2.73 1.96
N GLY A 68 10.20 -3.10 3.15
CA GLY A 68 10.49 -2.44 4.41
C GLY A 68 11.43 -3.33 5.24
N LYS A 69 12.42 -2.73 5.89
CA LYS A 69 13.28 -3.40 6.85
C LYS A 69 13.40 -2.53 8.09
N VAL A 70 13.03 -3.07 9.22
CA VAL A 70 13.21 -2.54 10.56
C VAL A 70 14.16 -3.43 11.34
N ASP A 71 14.37 -3.18 12.61
CA ASP A 71 15.40 -3.87 13.38
C ASP A 71 15.27 -5.41 13.37
N ASP A 72 14.09 -5.94 13.74
CA ASP A 72 13.85 -7.39 13.87
C ASP A 72 13.08 -8.00 12.70
N PHE A 73 12.53 -7.17 11.82
CA PHE A 73 11.60 -7.63 10.78
C PHE A 73 11.93 -7.07 9.40
N ARG A 74 11.56 -7.87 8.39
CA ARG A 74 11.63 -7.46 6.99
C ARG A 74 10.35 -7.88 6.27
N LEU A 75 9.65 -6.92 5.67
CA LEU A 75 8.51 -7.18 4.82
C LEU A 75 8.85 -6.87 3.37
N ARG A 76 8.66 -7.84 2.50
CA ARG A 76 8.70 -7.66 1.04
C ARG A 76 7.31 -7.90 0.49
N SER A 77 6.85 -7.03 -0.40
CA SER A 77 5.57 -7.14 -1.09
C SER A 77 5.75 -6.89 -2.57
N CYS A 78 5.24 -7.79 -3.41
CA CYS A 78 5.21 -7.58 -4.86
C CYS A 78 3.83 -7.93 -5.39
N GLY A 79 3.39 -7.24 -6.44
CA GLY A 79 2.06 -7.47 -6.97
C GLY A 79 1.76 -6.69 -8.25
N ALA A 80 0.48 -6.68 -8.59
CA ALA A 80 -0.04 -6.00 -9.76
C ALA A 80 -1.41 -5.35 -9.45
N GLN A 81 -1.72 -4.32 -10.19
CA GLN A 81 -2.97 -3.59 -10.12
C GLN A 81 -3.54 -3.38 -11.52
N LEU A 82 -4.85 -3.35 -11.63
CA LEU A 82 -5.58 -3.05 -12.85
C LEU A 82 -6.65 -1.99 -12.53
N ASN A 83 -6.59 -0.87 -13.23
CA ASN A 83 -7.60 0.18 -13.16
C ASN A 83 -8.50 0.09 -14.39
N LEU A 84 -9.79 0.02 -14.15
CA LEU A 84 -10.83 -0.07 -15.16
C LEU A 84 -11.61 1.25 -15.18
N PHE A 85 -11.47 2.03 -16.27
CA PHE A 85 -12.27 3.23 -16.58
C PHE A 85 -12.21 4.34 -15.51
N ASP A 86 -11.14 4.40 -14.73
CA ASP A 86 -11.02 5.30 -13.57
C ASP A 86 -12.21 5.15 -12.59
N ARG A 87 -12.75 3.93 -12.48
CA ARG A 87 -13.88 3.58 -11.62
C ARG A 87 -13.61 2.45 -10.67
N VAL A 88 -12.91 1.41 -11.13
CA VAL A 88 -12.64 0.22 -10.33
C VAL A 88 -11.16 -0.14 -10.45
N GLU A 89 -10.54 -0.38 -9.31
CA GLU A 89 -9.21 -0.96 -9.19
C GLU A 89 -9.34 -2.40 -8.69
N LEU A 90 -8.63 -3.30 -9.35
CA LEU A 90 -8.38 -4.66 -8.87
C LEU A 90 -6.91 -4.75 -8.51
N SER A 91 -6.58 -5.38 -7.40
CA SER A 91 -5.19 -5.55 -6.96
C SER A 91 -4.90 -6.96 -6.48
N LEU A 92 -3.65 -7.37 -6.65
CA LEU A 92 -3.10 -8.61 -6.15
C LEU A 92 -1.72 -8.33 -5.57
N ALA A 93 -1.47 -8.79 -4.35
CA ALA A 93 -0.16 -8.75 -3.73
C ALA A 93 0.21 -10.08 -3.10
N GLN A 94 1.50 -10.40 -3.15
CA GLN A 94 2.12 -11.45 -2.35
C GLN A 94 3.10 -10.79 -1.41
N GLN A 95 2.98 -11.11 -0.13
CA GLN A 95 3.87 -10.63 0.92
C GLN A 95 4.73 -11.77 1.45
N TRP A 96 5.96 -11.42 1.86
CA TRP A 96 6.93 -12.27 2.56
C TRP A 96 7.43 -11.48 3.75
N PHE A 97 7.05 -11.93 4.93
CA PHE A 97 7.43 -11.31 6.20
C PHE A 97 8.46 -12.19 6.91
N GLN A 98 9.67 -11.70 7.00
CA GLN A 98 10.76 -12.35 7.68
C GLN A 98 10.83 -11.86 9.12
N VAL A 99 10.83 -12.80 10.06
CA VAL A 99 11.08 -12.58 11.49
C VAL A 99 12.53 -13.00 11.75
N ASP A 100 13.44 -12.03 11.84
CA ASP A 100 14.89 -12.30 11.89
C ASP A 100 15.28 -13.11 13.15
N VAL A 101 14.67 -12.83 14.32
CA VAL A 101 14.94 -13.54 15.58
C VAL A 101 14.55 -15.02 15.53
N LEU A 102 13.51 -15.38 14.79
CA LEU A 102 13.00 -16.75 14.67
C LEU A 102 13.51 -17.46 13.42
N ASP A 103 14.25 -16.78 12.55
CA ASP A 103 14.65 -17.25 11.21
C ASP A 103 13.44 -17.87 10.44
N THR A 104 12.28 -17.21 10.54
CA THR A 104 11.02 -17.71 9.99
C THR A 104 10.46 -16.71 8.98
N GLU A 105 10.00 -17.20 7.83
CA GLU A 105 9.31 -16.40 6.81
C GLU A 105 7.81 -16.75 6.80
N ILE A 106 6.97 -15.74 6.94
CA ILE A 106 5.50 -15.83 6.88
C ILE A 106 5.04 -15.25 5.54
N LYS A 107 4.18 -15.98 4.83
CA LYS A 107 3.65 -15.57 3.53
C LYS A 107 2.17 -15.28 3.60
N GLN A 108 1.75 -14.21 2.93
CA GLN A 108 0.37 -13.80 2.81
C GLN A 108 0.05 -13.41 1.38
N ARG A 109 -1.16 -13.77 0.94
CA ARG A 109 -1.71 -13.33 -0.35
C ARG A 109 -2.86 -12.36 -0.10
N ILE A 110 -2.90 -11.28 -0.89
CA ILE A 110 -3.90 -10.22 -0.75
C ILE A 110 -4.58 -10.00 -2.10
N PHE A 111 -5.91 -9.98 -2.10
CA PHE A 111 -6.76 -9.61 -3.22
C PHE A 111 -7.54 -8.36 -2.85
N GLY A 112 -7.41 -7.30 -3.64
CA GLY A 112 -8.08 -6.04 -3.37
C GLY A 112 -9.04 -5.64 -4.49
N VAL A 113 -10.10 -4.95 -4.08
CA VAL A 113 -11.03 -4.23 -4.97
C VAL A 113 -11.24 -2.85 -4.38
N LYS A 114 -11.13 -1.80 -5.20
CA LYS A 114 -11.45 -0.42 -4.80
C LYS A 114 -12.33 0.22 -5.87
N ALA A 115 -13.41 0.87 -5.45
CA ALA A 115 -14.33 1.58 -6.32
C ALA A 115 -14.34 3.08 -5.99
N ARG A 116 -14.11 3.93 -7.00
CA ARG A 116 -14.29 5.37 -6.90
C ARG A 116 -15.78 5.68 -6.88
N LEU A 117 -16.24 6.28 -5.78
CA LEU A 117 -17.64 6.58 -5.57
C LEU A 117 -18.00 7.97 -6.08
N TYR A 118 -17.24 8.99 -5.69
CA TYR A 118 -17.58 10.39 -5.92
C TYR A 118 -16.34 11.29 -5.93
N GLY A 119 -16.52 12.51 -6.44
CA GLY A 119 -15.52 13.58 -6.39
C GLY A 119 -14.36 13.39 -7.37
N ASP A 120 -13.36 14.25 -7.22
CA ASP A 120 -12.14 14.25 -8.02
C ASP A 120 -10.97 14.77 -7.19
N LEU A 121 -9.78 14.26 -7.49
CA LEU A 121 -8.59 14.61 -6.75
C LEU A 121 -8.24 16.11 -6.85
N VAL A 122 -8.39 16.70 -8.05
CA VAL A 122 -7.88 18.05 -8.37
C VAL A 122 -9.03 19.03 -8.66
N TYR A 123 -9.91 18.69 -9.60
CA TYR A 123 -10.80 19.66 -10.24
C TYR A 123 -12.17 19.81 -9.57
N SER A 124 -12.65 18.85 -8.79
CA SER A 124 -13.89 18.94 -8.03
C SER A 124 -13.73 19.82 -6.78
N GLN A 125 -14.78 20.44 -6.29
CA GLN A 125 -14.81 21.05 -4.96
C GLN A 125 -14.77 19.99 -3.85
N TRP A 126 -15.32 18.80 -4.11
CA TRP A 126 -15.35 17.66 -3.20
C TRP A 126 -14.09 16.79 -3.34
N PRO A 127 -13.59 16.21 -2.25
CA PRO A 127 -12.51 15.24 -2.33
C PRO A 127 -12.96 14.03 -3.16
N MET A 128 -11.99 13.30 -3.71
CA MET A 128 -12.23 11.98 -4.27
C MET A 128 -12.54 11.02 -3.12
N LEU A 129 -13.64 10.27 -3.24
CA LEU A 129 -14.06 9.24 -2.28
C LEU A 129 -14.01 7.88 -2.95
N SER A 130 -13.41 6.91 -2.29
CA SER A 130 -13.35 5.53 -2.76
C SER A 130 -13.61 4.55 -1.62
N LEU A 131 -14.39 3.50 -1.91
CA LEU A 131 -14.59 2.35 -1.03
C LEU A 131 -13.72 1.21 -1.52
N GLY A 132 -12.96 0.59 -0.63
CA GLY A 132 -12.14 -0.57 -0.94
C GLY A 132 -12.35 -1.74 0.02
N MET A 133 -11.95 -2.91 -0.46
CA MET A 133 -11.89 -4.15 0.29
C MET A 133 -10.60 -4.88 -0.05
N GLN A 134 -9.95 -5.45 0.94
CA GLN A 134 -8.76 -6.29 0.81
C GLN A 134 -9.02 -7.62 1.53
N TYR A 135 -9.14 -8.70 0.76
CA TYR A 135 -9.16 -10.06 1.30
C TYR A 135 -7.74 -10.60 1.41
N LYS A 136 -7.39 -11.08 2.58
CA LYS A 136 -6.05 -11.53 2.95
C LYS A 136 -6.10 -12.98 3.37
N ASP A 137 -5.16 -13.77 2.87
CA ASP A 137 -5.05 -15.20 3.10
C ASP A 137 -3.62 -15.55 3.53
N LEU A 138 -3.47 -15.93 4.79
CA LEU A 138 -2.20 -16.29 5.40
C LEU A 138 -1.83 -17.71 4.98
N GLN A 139 -0.70 -17.87 4.31
CA GLN A 139 -0.26 -19.17 3.80
C GLN A 139 0.51 -19.99 4.85
N ASP A 140 1.25 -19.31 5.73
CA ASP A 140 2.02 -19.92 6.81
C ASP A 140 1.37 -19.61 8.17
N THR A 141 0.59 -20.56 8.71
CA THR A 141 -0.33 -20.33 9.84
C THR A 141 0.22 -20.74 11.21
N ALA A 142 1.47 -21.22 11.30
CA ALA A 142 2.01 -21.74 12.54
C ALA A 142 2.17 -20.65 13.62
N VAL A 143 2.67 -19.48 13.22
CA VAL A 143 2.89 -18.34 14.14
C VAL A 143 1.55 -17.78 14.63
N SER A 144 0.60 -17.49 13.72
CA SER A 144 -0.71 -16.94 14.09
C SER A 144 -1.47 -17.84 15.07
N LYS A 145 -1.44 -19.15 14.85
CA LYS A 145 -2.04 -20.13 15.76
C LYS A 145 -1.35 -20.18 17.13
N SER A 146 -0.03 -20.02 17.18
CA SER A 146 0.70 -19.98 18.44
C SER A 146 0.42 -18.73 19.27
N LEU A 147 0.01 -17.65 18.60
CA LEU A 147 -0.42 -16.39 19.22
C LEU A 147 -1.93 -16.35 19.54
N ASN A 148 -2.66 -17.45 19.30
CA ASN A 148 -4.11 -17.57 19.49
C ASN A 148 -4.93 -16.58 18.65
N ALA A 149 -4.50 -16.25 17.45
CA ALA A 149 -5.36 -15.56 16.48
C ALA A 149 -6.55 -16.44 16.11
N ASP A 150 -7.74 -15.85 16.00
CA ASP A 150 -8.99 -16.58 15.75
C ASP A 150 -9.04 -17.17 14.35
N ASP A 151 -8.58 -16.40 13.34
CA ASP A 151 -8.62 -16.77 11.93
C ASP A 151 -7.27 -16.56 11.22
N THR A 152 -7.09 -17.28 10.11
CA THR A 152 -5.91 -17.18 9.24
C THR A 152 -6.20 -16.46 7.92
N SER A 153 -7.43 -16.01 7.73
CA SER A 153 -7.86 -15.19 6.60
C SER A 153 -8.93 -14.21 7.04
N GLY A 154 -8.97 -13.05 6.40
CA GLY A 154 -9.94 -12.01 6.74
C GLY A 154 -10.11 -11.00 5.62
N ALA A 155 -11.08 -10.11 5.77
CA ALA A 155 -11.34 -9.03 4.84
C ALA A 155 -11.40 -7.69 5.58
N ASP A 156 -10.54 -6.75 5.16
CA ASP A 156 -10.61 -5.36 5.57
C ASP A 156 -11.50 -4.58 4.62
N TRP A 157 -12.28 -3.67 5.18
CA TRP A 157 -13.05 -2.69 4.43
C TRP A 157 -12.53 -1.30 4.75
N TYR A 158 -12.40 -0.44 3.75
CA TYR A 158 -11.97 0.93 3.99
C TYR A 158 -12.68 1.94 3.11
N LEU A 159 -12.89 3.14 3.66
CA LEU A 159 -13.36 4.31 2.95
C LEU A 159 -12.26 5.36 2.98
N ALA A 160 -11.78 5.77 1.81
CA ALA A 160 -10.73 6.76 1.66
C ALA A 160 -11.24 8.05 1.03
N ALA A 161 -10.75 9.18 1.52
CA ALA A 161 -11.00 10.52 0.99
C ALA A 161 -9.67 11.21 0.72
N SER A 162 -9.44 11.67 -0.53
CA SER A 162 -8.19 12.34 -0.92
C SER A 162 -8.46 13.63 -1.68
N LYS A 163 -7.57 14.63 -1.48
CA LYS A 163 -7.62 15.89 -2.21
C LYS A 163 -6.22 16.45 -2.46
N LEU A 164 -6.02 17.00 -3.65
CA LEU A 164 -4.85 17.77 -4.02
C LEU A 164 -5.26 19.23 -4.23
N HIS A 165 -4.66 20.13 -3.49
CA HIS A 165 -4.85 21.57 -3.61
C HIS A 165 -3.65 22.17 -4.37
N LEU A 166 -3.92 22.80 -5.50
CA LEU A 166 -2.89 23.40 -6.34
C LEU A 166 -2.41 24.72 -5.74
N GLY A 167 -1.10 24.90 -5.57
CA GLY A 167 -0.48 26.13 -5.09
C GLY A 167 -0.83 26.52 -3.64
N ALA A 168 -1.36 25.60 -2.84
CA ALA A 168 -1.96 25.93 -1.54
C ALA A 168 -0.95 26.30 -0.45
N ILE A 169 0.29 25.77 -0.49
CA ILE A 169 1.30 26.02 0.51
C ILE A 169 2.52 26.68 -0.17
N ALA A 170 2.72 27.97 0.02
CA ALA A 170 3.83 28.75 -0.55
C ALA A 170 4.02 28.54 -2.08
N GLY A 171 2.92 28.32 -2.82
CA GLY A 171 2.94 28.06 -4.26
C GLY A 171 3.14 26.58 -4.65
N TYR A 172 3.40 25.72 -3.69
CA TYR A 172 3.48 24.27 -3.90
C TYR A 172 2.11 23.61 -3.77
N ASN A 173 1.93 22.45 -4.43
CA ASN A 173 0.71 21.67 -4.32
C ASN A 173 0.71 20.89 -3.01
N TRP A 174 -0.43 20.88 -2.33
CA TRP A 174 -0.65 20.17 -1.09
C TRP A 174 -1.67 19.06 -1.26
N PHE A 175 -1.27 17.86 -0.88
CA PHE A 175 -2.09 16.65 -0.87
C PHE A 175 -2.45 16.24 0.56
N TRP A 176 -3.66 15.73 0.76
CA TRP A 176 -4.05 15.02 1.95
C TRP A 176 -4.93 13.82 1.62
N ASN A 177 -4.88 12.81 2.46
CA ASN A 177 -5.75 11.65 2.46
C ASN A 177 -6.13 11.29 3.90
N ILE A 178 -7.38 10.85 4.10
CA ILE A 178 -7.88 10.25 5.33
C ILE A 178 -8.61 8.97 4.95
N THR A 179 -8.30 7.90 5.65
CA THR A 179 -8.89 6.57 5.44
C THR A 179 -9.43 6.03 6.75
N ALA A 180 -10.67 5.56 6.72
CA ALA A 180 -11.29 4.82 7.81
C ALA A 180 -11.32 3.35 7.41
N ARG A 181 -10.65 2.48 8.16
CA ARG A 181 -10.54 1.04 7.90
C ARG A 181 -11.26 0.25 9.00
N TYR A 182 -12.06 -0.71 8.61
CA TYR A 182 -12.72 -1.67 9.49
C TYR A 182 -12.02 -3.03 9.35
N THR A 183 -11.29 -3.43 10.39
CA THR A 183 -10.33 -4.54 10.35
C THR A 183 -10.21 -5.26 11.69
N ASP A 184 -9.82 -6.52 11.65
CA ASP A 184 -9.33 -7.35 12.74
C ASP A 184 -7.94 -7.95 12.42
N ALA A 185 -7.26 -7.43 11.40
CA ALA A 185 -5.98 -7.93 10.91
C ALA A 185 -4.83 -7.57 11.86
N ASN A 186 -4.19 -8.55 12.47
CA ASN A 186 -2.99 -8.38 13.29
C ASN A 186 -1.77 -8.25 12.37
N GLU A 187 -0.97 -7.19 12.54
CA GLU A 187 0.20 -6.90 11.69
C GLU A 187 -0.11 -7.06 10.19
N LEU A 188 -1.10 -6.29 9.69
CA LEU A 188 -1.57 -6.39 8.32
C LEU A 188 -2.24 -7.74 7.95
N GLY A 189 -2.51 -8.61 8.92
CA GLY A 189 -2.98 -9.99 8.76
C GLY A 189 -1.85 -11.03 8.75
N LEU A 190 -0.58 -10.61 8.84
CA LEU A 190 0.58 -11.50 8.88
C LEU A 190 0.65 -12.33 10.17
N LEU A 191 0.04 -11.85 11.25
CA LEU A 191 -0.12 -12.59 12.49
C LEU A 191 -1.54 -13.16 12.68
N GLY A 192 -2.34 -13.25 11.60
CA GLY A 192 -3.72 -13.70 11.61
C GLY A 192 -4.73 -12.60 11.86
N PHE A 193 -5.96 -12.96 12.21
CA PHE A 193 -7.11 -12.06 12.35
C PHE A 193 -7.83 -12.34 13.66
N GLY A 194 -8.28 -11.25 14.32
CA GLY A 194 -8.92 -11.33 15.62
C GLY A 194 -8.00 -11.84 16.72
N GLY A 195 -8.55 -12.06 17.91
CA GLY A 195 -7.87 -12.56 19.09
C GLY A 195 -8.87 -12.78 20.22
N PRO A 196 -8.42 -13.24 21.40
CA PRO A 196 -9.32 -13.62 22.50
C PRO A 196 -10.25 -12.49 22.94
N GLY A 197 -11.49 -12.49 22.46
CA GLY A 197 -12.52 -11.52 22.83
C GLY A 197 -12.57 -10.24 22.00
N GLU A 198 -11.70 -10.09 21.01
CA GLU A 198 -11.64 -8.92 20.14
C GLU A 198 -12.17 -9.24 18.73
N ASN A 199 -12.93 -8.29 18.19
CA ASN A 199 -13.52 -8.35 16.86
C ASN A 199 -13.01 -7.17 16.02
N LYS A 200 -13.53 -7.08 14.79
CA LYS A 200 -13.22 -5.94 13.90
C LYS A 200 -13.47 -4.60 14.58
N SER A 201 -12.48 -3.74 14.47
CA SER A 201 -12.51 -2.37 14.98
C SER A 201 -12.28 -1.35 13.87
N LEU A 202 -12.69 -0.10 14.12
CA LEU A 202 -12.48 1.00 13.19
C LEU A 202 -11.12 1.65 13.50
N GLN A 203 -10.24 1.65 12.51
CA GLN A 203 -8.92 2.25 12.57
C GLN A 203 -8.84 3.46 11.63
N TRP A 204 -8.10 4.50 12.03
CA TRP A 204 -7.88 5.68 11.22
C TRP A 204 -6.49 5.70 10.64
N GLU A 205 -6.42 6.13 9.39
CA GLU A 205 -5.17 6.27 8.65
C GLU A 205 -5.17 7.62 7.96
N ALA A 206 -4.00 8.26 7.86
CA ALA A 206 -3.88 9.57 7.22
C ALA A 206 -2.55 9.69 6.47
N SER A 207 -2.55 10.51 5.42
CA SER A 207 -1.34 10.89 4.69
C SER A 207 -1.41 12.36 4.31
N THR A 208 -0.27 13.04 4.30
CA THR A 208 -0.16 14.38 3.72
C THR A 208 1.17 14.55 3.01
N ALA A 209 1.20 15.29 1.90
CA ALA A 209 2.40 15.51 1.12
C ALA A 209 2.42 16.89 0.46
N ILE A 210 3.62 17.42 0.25
CA ILE A 210 3.91 18.61 -0.54
C ILE A 210 4.64 18.20 -1.79
N PHE A 211 4.15 18.65 -2.95
CA PHE A 211 4.78 18.45 -4.25
C PHE A 211 5.65 19.66 -4.58
N PHE A 212 6.96 19.49 -4.52
CA PHE A 212 7.93 20.53 -4.88
C PHE A 212 8.05 20.72 -6.39
N SER A 213 7.81 19.68 -7.15
CA SER A 213 7.72 19.69 -8.61
C SER A 213 6.64 18.70 -9.06
N ARG A 214 6.57 18.48 -10.38
CA ARG A 214 5.67 17.45 -10.95
C ARG A 214 6.16 16.03 -10.62
N GLU A 215 7.47 15.89 -10.42
CA GLU A 215 8.13 14.60 -10.24
C GLU A 215 8.41 14.26 -8.76
N TRP A 216 8.44 15.25 -7.86
CA TRP A 216 8.90 15.07 -6.49
C TRP A 216 7.85 15.46 -5.46
N ALA A 217 7.60 14.56 -4.54
CA ALA A 217 6.79 14.83 -3.36
C ALA A 217 7.51 14.36 -2.09
N VAL A 218 7.26 15.07 -0.99
CA VAL A 218 7.65 14.67 0.37
C VAL A 218 6.41 14.69 1.25
N GLY A 219 6.26 13.69 2.08
CA GLY A 219 5.09 13.58 2.93
C GLY A 219 5.31 12.73 4.16
N VAL A 220 4.24 12.57 4.91
CA VAL A 220 4.16 11.73 6.10
C VAL A 220 2.89 10.90 6.05
N GLU A 221 2.94 9.70 6.60
CA GLU A 221 1.80 8.83 6.79
C GLU A 221 1.66 8.43 8.25
N TYR A 222 0.44 8.11 8.64
CA TYR A 222 0.08 7.58 9.94
C TYR A 222 -0.98 6.50 9.76
N ARG A 223 -0.82 5.37 10.46
CA ARG A 223 -1.73 4.23 10.40
C ARG A 223 -1.93 3.64 11.78
N GLN A 224 -3.17 3.64 12.24
CA GLN A 224 -3.55 2.91 13.45
C GLN A 224 -3.56 1.40 13.21
N LYS A 225 -3.25 0.64 14.25
CA LYS A 225 -3.33 -0.83 14.28
C LYS A 225 -4.26 -1.30 15.38
N PRO A 226 -5.00 -2.41 15.20
CA PRO A 226 -5.65 -3.09 16.31
C PRO A 226 -4.61 -3.89 17.11
N ASP A 227 -4.79 -3.97 18.43
CA ASP A 227 -4.00 -4.84 19.34
C ASP A 227 -4.89 -5.98 19.85
N ASN A 228 -5.36 -6.85 18.92
CA ASN A 228 -6.28 -7.94 19.27
C ASN A 228 -5.60 -9.12 20.01
N LEU A 229 -4.28 -9.15 20.02
CA LEU A 229 -3.47 -10.21 20.62
C LEU A 229 -2.85 -9.80 21.96
N ASP A 230 -3.15 -8.60 22.46
CA ASP A 230 -2.57 -8.03 23.69
C ASP A 230 -1.03 -8.00 23.67
N LEU A 231 -0.42 -7.70 22.51
CA LEU A 231 1.03 -7.63 22.32
C LEU A 231 1.60 -6.23 22.53
N ASN A 232 0.79 -5.26 22.96
CA ASN A 232 1.10 -3.84 23.09
C ASN A 232 1.60 -3.23 21.76
N GLU A 233 0.80 -3.40 20.73
CA GLU A 233 1.08 -2.88 19.40
C GLU A 233 0.96 -1.34 19.34
N ASP A 234 1.98 -0.71 18.76
CA ASP A 234 1.95 0.74 18.51
C ASP A 234 1.49 1.05 17.09
N ASP A 235 0.98 2.27 16.90
CA ASP A 235 0.61 2.77 15.58
C ASP A 235 1.85 3.03 14.71
N TRP A 236 1.68 2.95 13.41
CA TRP A 236 2.75 3.16 12.44
C TRP A 236 2.78 4.57 11.88
N ALA A 237 3.97 5.09 11.68
CA ALA A 237 4.21 6.35 10.98
C ALA A 237 5.39 6.23 10.01
N ASP A 238 5.40 7.08 8.98
CA ASP A 238 6.57 7.26 8.13
C ASP A 238 6.75 8.70 7.66
N VAL A 239 7.96 8.96 7.19
CA VAL A 239 8.30 10.14 6.39
C VAL A 239 8.83 9.66 5.06
N PHE A 240 8.16 10.01 3.97
CA PHE A 240 8.50 9.51 2.64
C PHE A 240 8.90 10.58 1.64
N VAL A 241 9.68 10.16 0.66
CA VAL A 241 9.99 10.89 -0.57
C VAL A 241 9.53 10.03 -1.74
N ALA A 242 8.70 10.57 -2.61
CA ALA A 242 8.27 9.94 -3.85
C ALA A 242 8.87 10.67 -5.05
N TRP A 243 9.43 9.89 -5.98
CA TRP A 243 10.01 10.37 -7.23
C TRP A 243 9.34 9.68 -8.42
N ASN A 244 8.72 10.48 -9.28
CA ASN A 244 8.00 10.06 -10.47
C ASN A 244 8.64 10.71 -11.70
N PRO A 245 9.78 10.18 -12.22
CA PRO A 245 10.50 10.82 -13.35
C PRO A 245 9.65 10.95 -14.61
N ASN A 246 8.67 10.10 -14.76
CA ASN A 246 7.72 10.08 -15.86
C ASN A 246 6.46 9.30 -15.46
N LYS A 247 5.53 9.10 -16.41
CA LYS A 247 4.30 8.33 -16.17
C LYS A 247 4.50 6.81 -16.17
N SER A 248 5.69 6.31 -16.44
CA SER A 248 5.95 4.86 -16.51
C SER A 248 6.61 4.29 -15.27
N VAL A 249 7.21 5.13 -14.42
CA VAL A 249 7.97 4.67 -13.25
C VAL A 249 7.74 5.59 -12.05
N SER A 250 7.61 5.00 -10.89
CA SER A 250 7.66 5.67 -9.58
C SER A 250 8.63 4.95 -8.66
N VAL A 251 9.36 5.72 -7.88
CA VAL A 251 10.24 5.24 -6.80
C VAL A 251 9.87 5.98 -5.52
N THR A 252 9.68 5.24 -4.44
CA THR A 252 9.40 5.80 -3.12
C THR A 252 10.42 5.29 -2.13
N ALA A 253 10.94 6.16 -1.29
CA ALA A 253 11.77 5.82 -0.14
C ALA A 253 11.16 6.46 1.11
N ALA A 254 11.17 5.75 2.24
CA ALA A 254 10.65 6.27 3.49
C ALA A 254 11.52 5.83 4.68
N TRP A 255 11.50 6.64 5.72
CA TRP A 255 11.89 6.23 7.07
C TRP A 255 10.63 5.80 7.80
N LEU A 256 10.65 4.57 8.29
CA LEU A 256 9.56 3.96 9.05
C LEU A 256 9.81 4.12 10.54
N ASP A 257 8.76 4.45 11.27
CA ASP A 257 8.63 4.30 12.72
C ASP A 257 7.39 3.43 12.95
N LEU A 258 7.62 2.16 13.26
CA LEU A 258 6.56 1.16 13.41
C LEU A 258 6.31 0.81 14.88
N GLY A 259 6.99 1.51 15.81
CA GLY A 259 6.83 1.32 17.24
C GLY A 259 7.06 -0.11 17.68
N SER A 260 6.05 -0.74 18.25
CA SER A 260 6.07 -2.14 18.67
C SER A 260 5.45 -3.06 17.60
N ILE A 261 6.12 -4.16 17.30
CA ILE A 261 5.62 -5.22 16.40
C ILE A 261 5.76 -6.56 17.13
N ALA A 262 4.66 -7.26 17.35
CA ALA A 262 4.63 -8.59 17.98
C ALA A 262 5.38 -8.63 19.34
N GLY A 263 5.30 -7.54 20.12
CA GLY A 263 5.96 -7.38 21.40
C GLY A 263 7.44 -6.96 21.35
N SER A 264 8.03 -6.77 20.15
CA SER A 264 9.36 -6.16 19.97
C SER A 264 9.21 -4.65 19.81
N SER A 265 9.74 -3.86 20.74
CA SER A 265 9.70 -2.38 20.72
C SER A 265 10.75 -1.76 19.78
N ASP A 266 10.61 -0.46 19.55
CA ASP A 266 11.59 0.37 18.83
C ASP A 266 11.89 -0.12 17.40
N GLN A 267 10.84 -0.53 16.66
CA GLN A 267 10.97 -1.04 15.30
C GLN A 267 10.98 0.11 14.29
N ASP A 268 12.15 0.66 14.02
CA ASP A 268 12.33 1.69 13.01
C ASP A 268 13.28 1.27 11.87
N GLY A 269 13.18 1.92 10.72
CA GLY A 269 14.01 1.51 9.59
C GLY A 269 13.65 2.14 8.26
N LEU A 270 13.95 1.44 7.18
CA LEU A 270 13.86 1.96 5.82
C LEU A 270 12.86 1.17 4.97
N TYR A 271 12.12 1.91 4.15
CA TYR A 271 11.26 1.39 3.10
C TYR A 271 11.71 1.89 1.74
N ILE A 272 11.60 1.03 0.74
CA ILE A 272 11.78 1.36 -0.67
C ILE A 272 10.73 0.65 -1.51
N SER A 273 10.19 1.34 -2.52
CA SER A 273 9.21 0.80 -3.46
C SER A 273 9.51 1.24 -4.89
N PHE A 274 9.25 0.33 -5.82
CA PHE A 274 9.31 0.58 -7.25
C PHE A 274 7.97 0.19 -7.87
N THR A 275 7.37 1.09 -8.66
CA THR A 275 6.14 0.83 -9.42
C THR A 275 6.37 1.13 -10.88
N GLY A 276 6.04 0.18 -11.76
CA GLY A 276 5.99 0.35 -13.21
C GLY A 276 4.54 0.50 -13.66
N TYR A 277 4.27 1.48 -14.51
CA TYR A 277 2.93 1.82 -15.03
C TYR A 277 2.84 1.53 -16.53
N PHE A 278 1.68 0.99 -16.97
CA PHE A 278 1.39 0.56 -18.32
C PHE A 278 0.03 1.04 -18.79
#